data_a29bbcba71ea128130afd4a6d67069b5
#
_entry.id   a29bbcba71ea128130afd4a6d67069b5
#
_cell.length_a   1.000
_cell.length_b   1.000
_cell.length_c   1.000
_cell.angle_alpha   90.00
_cell.angle_beta   90.00
_cell.angle_gamma   90.00
#
_symmetry.space_group_name_H-M   'P 1'
#
loop_
_entity.id
_entity.type
_entity.pdbx_description
1 polymer ?
#
loop_
_entity_poly.entity_id
_entity_poly.type
_entity_poly.pdbx_seq_one_letter_code
_entity_poly.pdbx_strand_id
1 'polypeptide(L)'
;MVFSSDNNKKWNNDYTSKEGIRDKLREAAQSQTPLKLRIEEAQRRLQIQIAKLDGISSKMQEKDKVIFGRIVKAMQNHDSHYGKLLSGELSQIRKIIKMLDSAKVAFEQIQLRLNTMTELGDVVVTLNPAMNAIKGIQGGLSSMMPQADQSFGQISD
;
A
#
# COMPACT_ATOMS: atom_id res chain seq x y z
N MET A 1 9.53 -50.35 -55.29
CA MET A 1 8.42 -50.20 -54.32
C MET A 1 8.88 -49.20 -53.26
N VAL A 2 8.34 -48.02 -53.34
CA VAL A 2 8.63 -46.97 -52.37
C VAL A 2 7.53 -47.05 -51.32
N PHE A 3 7.83 -47.54 -50.11
CA PHE A 3 6.93 -47.48 -48.99
C PHE A 3 7.03 -46.09 -48.40
N SER A 4 5.90 -45.39 -48.46
CA SER A 4 5.65 -44.04 -48.01
C SER A 4 5.98 -43.87 -46.52
N SER A 5 6.89 -42.99 -46.23
CA SER A 5 7.35 -42.56 -44.89
C SER A 5 6.41 -41.56 -44.22
N ASP A 6 5.16 -41.42 -44.68
CA ASP A 6 4.25 -40.37 -44.24
C ASP A 6 3.43 -40.70 -42.96
N ASN A 7 3.49 -41.96 -42.52
CA ASN A 7 2.68 -42.35 -41.34
C ASN A 7 3.35 -42.06 -40.01
N ASN A 8 4.64 -41.71 -39.99
CA ASN A 8 5.39 -41.47 -38.76
C ASN A 8 5.32 -40.00 -38.27
N LYS A 9 4.92 -39.06 -39.13
CA LYS A 9 4.75 -37.66 -38.78
C LYS A 9 3.42 -37.36 -38.06
N LYS A 10 2.40 -38.18 -38.25
CA LYS A 10 1.08 -37.96 -37.65
C LYS A 10 1.02 -38.35 -36.17
N TRP A 11 1.85 -39.30 -35.76
CA TRP A 11 1.91 -39.75 -34.35
C TRP A 11 2.71 -38.83 -33.44
N ASN A 12 3.71 -38.13 -33.96
CA ASN A 12 4.51 -37.18 -33.16
C ASN A 12 3.77 -35.87 -32.85
N ASN A 13 2.76 -35.50 -33.66
CA ASN A 13 2.03 -34.24 -33.47
C ASN A 13 0.96 -34.36 -32.35
N ASP A 14 0.52 -35.58 -32.00
CA ASP A 14 -0.50 -35.79 -30.96
C ASP A 14 0.10 -35.79 -29.56
N TYR A 15 1.39 -36.12 -29.41
CA TYR A 15 2.07 -36.10 -28.13
C TYR A 15 2.48 -34.69 -27.69
N THR A 16 2.90 -33.86 -28.64
CA THR A 16 3.27 -32.45 -28.37
C THR A 16 2.06 -31.60 -27.98
N SER A 17 0.87 -31.91 -28.49
CA SER A 17 -0.35 -31.17 -28.11
C SER A 17 -0.83 -31.50 -26.70
N LYS A 18 -0.63 -32.76 -26.23
CA LYS A 18 -0.99 -33.18 -24.87
C LYS A 18 -0.04 -32.65 -23.81
N GLU A 19 1.26 -32.53 -24.11
CA GLU A 19 2.22 -31.88 -23.22
C GLU A 19 1.93 -30.38 -23.09
N GLY A 20 1.64 -29.67 -24.19
CA GLY A 20 1.30 -28.26 -24.18
C GLY A 20 0.01 -27.96 -23.40
N ILE A 21 -0.98 -28.86 -23.40
CA ILE A 21 -2.21 -28.73 -22.61
C ILE A 21 -1.93 -28.97 -21.12
N ARG A 22 -1.10 -29.96 -20.80
CA ARG A 22 -0.70 -30.25 -19.42
C ARG A 22 0.11 -29.10 -18.82
N ASP A 23 1.01 -28.49 -19.58
CA ASP A 23 1.80 -27.34 -19.13
C ASP A 23 0.92 -26.12 -18.92
N LYS A 24 -0.03 -25.85 -19.80
CA LYS A 24 -1.02 -24.77 -19.63
C LYS A 24 -1.94 -25.00 -18.44
N LEU A 25 -2.38 -26.24 -18.19
CA LEU A 25 -3.18 -26.58 -17.01
C LEU A 25 -2.36 -26.48 -15.71
N ARG A 26 -1.08 -26.84 -15.77
CA ARG A 26 -0.15 -26.71 -14.63
C ARG A 26 0.15 -25.25 -14.33
N GLU A 27 0.34 -24.43 -15.36
CA GLU A 27 0.51 -22.99 -15.25
C GLU A 27 -0.76 -22.30 -14.70
N ALA A 28 -1.93 -22.69 -15.19
CA ALA A 28 -3.22 -22.19 -14.66
C ALA A 28 -3.47 -22.62 -13.21
N ALA A 29 -3.10 -23.85 -12.83
CA ALA A 29 -3.19 -24.33 -11.45
C ALA A 29 -2.14 -23.68 -10.54
N GLN A 30 -0.95 -23.36 -11.04
CA GLN A 30 0.08 -22.63 -10.32
C GLN A 30 -0.25 -21.14 -10.17
N SER A 31 -1.09 -20.56 -11.04
CA SER A 31 -1.48 -19.15 -10.95
C SER A 31 -2.44 -18.84 -9.81
N GLN A 32 -3.22 -19.80 -9.33
CA GLN A 32 -4.15 -19.59 -8.19
C GLN A 32 -3.42 -19.59 -6.83
N THR A 33 -2.43 -20.45 -6.65
CA THR A 33 -1.63 -20.50 -5.41
C THR A 33 -0.78 -19.25 -5.21
N PRO A 34 -0.07 -18.73 -6.25
CA PRO A 34 0.65 -17.46 -6.14
C PRO A 34 -0.24 -16.26 -5.82
N LEU A 35 -1.47 -16.21 -6.35
CA LEU A 35 -2.39 -15.10 -6.10
C LEU A 35 -2.81 -15.03 -4.64
N LYS A 36 -3.18 -16.16 -4.04
CA LYS A 36 -3.55 -16.22 -2.61
C LYS A 36 -2.40 -15.76 -1.72
N LEU A 37 -1.19 -16.24 -1.97
CA LEU A 37 0.00 -15.82 -1.23
C LEU A 37 0.29 -14.32 -1.38
N ARG A 38 0.10 -13.77 -2.57
CA ARG A 38 0.26 -12.32 -2.82
C ARG A 38 -0.79 -11.50 -2.08
N ILE A 39 -2.02 -11.96 -2.02
CA ILE A 39 -3.09 -11.30 -1.24
C ILE A 39 -2.74 -11.33 0.26
N GLU A 40 -2.34 -12.47 0.80
CA GLU A 40 -1.92 -12.59 2.19
C GLU A 40 -0.73 -11.69 2.53
N GLU A 41 0.23 -11.60 1.63
CA GLU A 41 1.38 -10.70 1.80
C GLU A 41 0.97 -9.24 1.72
N ALA A 42 0.10 -8.86 0.79
CA ALA A 42 -0.45 -7.51 0.70
C ALA A 42 -1.22 -7.11 1.96
N GLN A 43 -2.02 -8.01 2.51
CA GLN A 43 -2.72 -7.80 3.78
C GLN A 43 -1.75 -7.59 4.93
N ARG A 44 -0.69 -8.40 5.02
CA ARG A 44 0.35 -8.24 6.04
C ARG A 44 1.07 -6.91 5.92
N ARG A 45 1.44 -6.51 4.71
CA ARG A 45 2.07 -5.21 4.45
C ARG A 45 1.16 -4.05 4.83
N LEU A 46 -0.12 -4.11 4.48
CA LEU A 46 -1.12 -3.12 4.87
C LEU A 46 -1.25 -3.01 6.40
N GLN A 47 -1.28 -4.13 7.09
CA GLN A 47 -1.36 -4.15 8.56
C GLN A 47 -0.14 -3.49 9.20
N ILE A 48 1.05 -3.76 8.69
CA ILE A 48 2.29 -3.10 9.13
C ILE A 48 2.21 -1.58 8.88
N GLN A 49 1.68 -1.17 7.74
CA GLN A 49 1.55 0.25 7.41
C GLN A 49 0.50 0.96 8.28
N ILE A 50 -0.62 0.30 8.57
CA ILE A 50 -1.61 0.82 9.52
C ILE A 50 -0.98 1.06 10.89
N ALA A 51 -0.19 0.09 11.39
CA ALA A 51 0.52 0.25 12.65
C ALA A 51 1.55 1.40 12.62
N LYS A 52 2.26 1.59 11.49
CA LYS A 52 3.16 2.72 11.30
C LYS A 52 2.43 4.06 11.27
N LEU A 53 1.28 4.13 10.59
CA LEU A 53 0.42 5.32 10.58
C LEU A 53 -0.05 5.69 12.00
N ASP A 54 -0.46 4.70 12.79
CA ASP A 54 -0.80 4.92 14.20
C ASP A 54 0.37 5.48 15.01
N GLY A 55 1.57 4.94 14.81
CA GLY A 55 2.78 5.43 15.48
C GLY A 55 3.12 6.87 15.10
N ILE A 56 2.99 7.23 13.81
CA ILE A 56 3.24 8.59 13.33
C ILE A 56 2.15 9.54 13.84
N SER A 57 0.88 9.14 13.79
CA SER A 57 -0.25 9.92 14.30
C SER A 57 -0.07 10.23 15.79
N SER A 58 0.31 9.25 16.60
CA SER A 58 0.59 9.42 18.02
C SER A 58 1.72 10.44 18.28
N LYS A 59 2.82 10.36 17.53
CA LYS A 59 3.92 11.34 17.60
C LYS A 59 3.48 12.74 17.21
N MET A 60 2.62 12.87 16.21
CA MET A 60 2.07 14.16 15.80
C MET A 60 1.12 14.74 16.86
N GLN A 61 0.30 13.90 17.50
CA GLN A 61 -0.54 14.31 18.61
C GLN A 61 0.26 14.78 19.82
N GLU A 62 1.40 14.16 20.10
CA GLU A 62 2.32 14.65 21.14
C GLU A 62 2.93 16.01 20.77
N LYS A 63 3.35 16.19 19.52
CA LYS A 63 3.81 17.49 19.03
C LYS A 63 2.73 18.56 19.13
N ASP A 64 1.49 18.24 18.77
CA ASP A 64 0.33 19.15 18.95
C ASP A 64 0.27 19.65 20.39
N LYS A 65 0.28 18.77 21.38
CA LYS A 65 0.22 19.13 22.81
C LYS A 65 1.40 20.03 23.23
N VAL A 66 2.61 19.69 22.79
CA VAL A 66 3.81 20.48 23.13
C VAL A 66 3.74 21.88 22.53
N ILE A 67 3.38 21.99 21.24
CA ILE A 67 3.30 23.29 20.56
C ILE A 67 2.14 24.10 21.13
N PHE A 68 1.00 23.49 21.40
CA PHE A 68 -0.11 24.16 22.08
C PHE A 68 0.32 24.74 23.42
N GLY A 69 1.03 23.97 24.24
CA GLY A 69 1.57 24.45 25.52
C GLY A 69 2.53 25.63 25.35
N ARG A 70 3.37 25.66 24.28
CA ARG A 70 4.24 26.79 23.96
C ARG A 70 3.45 28.03 23.52
N ILE A 71 2.37 27.83 22.76
CA ILE A 71 1.47 28.93 22.37
C ILE A 71 0.86 29.59 23.62
N VAL A 72 0.36 28.79 24.55
CA VAL A 72 -0.22 29.30 25.81
C VAL A 72 0.82 30.11 26.58
N LYS A 73 2.06 29.64 26.70
CA LYS A 73 3.15 30.39 27.36
C LYS A 73 3.50 31.68 26.61
N ALA A 74 3.55 31.66 25.29
CA ALA A 74 3.82 32.86 24.48
C ALA A 74 2.72 33.91 24.71
N MET A 75 1.46 33.49 24.78
CA MET A 75 0.35 34.41 25.06
C MET A 75 0.41 34.97 26.45
N GLN A 76 0.79 34.18 27.44
CA GLN A 76 0.98 34.63 28.85
C GLN A 76 2.11 35.66 28.97
N ASN A 77 3.16 35.52 28.14
CA ASN A 77 4.30 36.41 28.11
C ASN A 77 4.09 37.61 27.16
N HIS A 78 2.92 37.78 26.59
CA HIS A 78 2.56 38.83 25.62
C HIS A 78 3.41 38.78 24.32
N ASP A 79 4.02 37.62 23.98
CA ASP A 79 4.77 37.41 22.75
C ASP A 79 3.83 36.91 21.64
N SER A 80 3.05 37.84 21.09
CA SER A 80 2.07 37.54 20.06
C SER A 80 2.70 37.12 18.73
N HIS A 81 3.94 37.56 18.45
CA HIS A 81 4.65 37.18 17.20
C HIS A 81 5.04 35.71 17.23
N TYR A 82 5.65 35.25 18.31
CA TYR A 82 6.01 33.87 18.50
C TYR A 82 4.77 32.96 18.57
N GLY A 83 3.71 33.40 19.24
CA GLY A 83 2.43 32.70 19.27
C GLY A 83 1.82 32.48 17.88
N LYS A 84 1.89 33.46 16.99
CA LYS A 84 1.41 33.34 15.60
C LYS A 84 2.23 32.32 14.80
N LEU A 85 3.56 32.34 14.91
CA LEU A 85 4.42 31.36 14.24
C LEU A 85 4.09 29.92 14.68
N LEU A 86 3.96 29.69 15.98
CA LEU A 86 3.61 28.39 16.52
C LEU A 86 2.19 27.97 16.13
N SER A 87 1.24 28.89 16.03
CA SER A 87 -0.14 28.60 15.59
C SER A 87 -0.17 28.11 14.13
N GLY A 88 0.67 28.69 13.25
CA GLY A 88 0.84 28.21 11.89
C GLY A 88 1.38 26.79 11.81
N GLU A 89 2.40 26.48 12.62
CA GLU A 89 2.96 25.12 12.74
C GLU A 89 1.92 24.14 13.29
N LEU A 90 1.19 24.50 14.33
CA LEU A 90 0.13 23.68 14.92
C LEU A 90 -0.98 23.35 13.90
N SER A 91 -1.37 24.34 13.09
CA SER A 91 -2.36 24.14 12.03
C SER A 91 -1.91 23.09 11.00
N GLN A 92 -0.64 23.12 10.62
CA GLN A 92 -0.07 22.11 9.71
C GLN A 92 -0.03 20.71 10.34
N ILE A 93 0.39 20.60 11.59
CA ILE A 93 0.40 19.34 12.33
C ILE A 93 -1.00 18.73 12.38
N ARG A 94 -2.01 19.52 12.67
CA ARG A 94 -3.41 19.05 12.71
C ARG A 94 -3.93 18.60 11.36
N LYS A 95 -3.53 19.24 10.26
CA LYS A 95 -3.83 18.77 8.91
C LYS A 95 -3.19 17.42 8.62
N ILE A 96 -1.94 17.22 9.03
CA ILE A 96 -1.24 15.96 8.86
C ILE A 96 -1.91 14.86 9.66
N ILE A 97 -2.31 15.09 10.90
CA ILE A 97 -3.04 14.12 11.73
C ILE A 97 -4.32 13.68 11.01
N LYS A 98 -5.11 14.61 10.49
CA LYS A 98 -6.33 14.28 9.72
C LYS A 98 -6.04 13.45 8.47
N MET A 99 -4.96 13.75 7.76
CA MET A 99 -4.56 12.97 6.58
C MET A 99 -4.15 11.54 6.97
N LEU A 100 -3.40 11.38 8.05
CA LEU A 100 -2.98 10.08 8.56
C LEU A 100 -4.17 9.22 8.98
N ASP A 101 -5.11 9.81 9.72
CA ASP A 101 -6.32 9.12 10.16
C ASP A 101 -7.20 8.70 8.97
N SER A 102 -7.35 9.57 7.97
CA SER A 102 -8.08 9.24 6.74
C SER A 102 -7.41 8.11 5.95
N ALA A 103 -6.09 8.13 5.84
CA ALA A 103 -5.33 7.07 5.18
C ALA A 103 -5.44 5.73 5.91
N LYS A 104 -5.40 5.76 7.24
CA LYS A 104 -5.60 4.56 8.06
C LYS A 104 -6.96 3.91 7.78
N VAL A 105 -8.03 4.69 7.82
CA VAL A 105 -9.39 4.20 7.51
C VAL A 105 -9.46 3.62 6.10
N ALA A 106 -8.86 4.28 5.10
CA ALA A 106 -8.80 3.77 3.74
C ALA A 106 -8.07 2.42 3.65
N PHE A 107 -6.94 2.27 4.35
CA PHE A 107 -6.19 1.01 4.38
C PHE A 107 -6.95 -0.12 5.07
N GLU A 108 -7.65 0.17 6.16
CA GLU A 108 -8.51 -0.79 6.85
C GLU A 108 -9.65 -1.28 5.93
N GLN A 109 -10.27 -0.39 5.17
CA GLN A 109 -11.30 -0.75 4.19
C GLN A 109 -10.74 -1.63 3.08
N ILE A 110 -9.54 -1.32 2.57
CA ILE A 110 -8.88 -2.13 1.54
C ILE A 110 -8.54 -3.50 2.09
N GLN A 111 -8.04 -3.59 3.31
CA GLN A 111 -7.72 -4.86 3.97
C GLN A 111 -8.97 -5.76 4.08
N LEU A 112 -10.12 -5.19 4.42
CA LEU A 112 -11.38 -5.93 4.45
C LEU A 112 -11.79 -6.43 3.06
N ARG A 113 -11.63 -5.61 2.02
CA ARG A 113 -11.97 -5.99 0.65
C ARG A 113 -11.05 -7.08 0.10
N LEU A 114 -9.76 -7.08 0.43
CA LEU A 114 -8.82 -8.12 -0.01
C LEU A 114 -9.21 -9.53 0.45
N ASN A 115 -9.93 -9.65 1.55
CA ASN A 115 -10.43 -10.95 2.03
C ASN A 115 -11.42 -11.63 1.07
N THR A 116 -12.08 -10.86 0.20
CA THR A 116 -13.09 -11.34 -0.74
C THR A 116 -12.60 -11.42 -2.18
N MET A 117 -11.33 -11.08 -2.44
CA MET A 117 -10.77 -11.05 -3.80
C MET A 117 -10.37 -12.44 -4.27
N THR A 118 -10.80 -12.78 -5.46
CA THR A 118 -10.49 -14.05 -6.13
C THR A 118 -9.71 -13.87 -7.43
N GLU A 119 -9.74 -12.68 -8.01
CA GLU A 119 -9.10 -12.35 -9.29
C GLU A 119 -8.04 -11.27 -9.13
N LEU A 120 -6.94 -11.39 -9.87
CA LEU A 120 -5.83 -10.43 -9.82
C LEU A 120 -6.24 -9.01 -10.24
N GLY A 121 -7.13 -8.90 -11.23
CA GLY A 121 -7.64 -7.61 -11.70
C GLY A 121 -8.34 -6.82 -10.59
N ASP A 122 -9.13 -7.50 -9.77
CA ASP A 122 -9.83 -6.89 -8.64
C ASP A 122 -8.85 -6.41 -7.56
N VAL A 123 -7.76 -7.15 -7.32
CA VAL A 123 -6.71 -6.75 -6.37
C VAL A 123 -6.06 -5.45 -6.81
N VAL A 124 -5.69 -5.32 -8.09
CA VAL A 124 -5.06 -4.09 -8.62
C VAL A 124 -6.00 -2.89 -8.47
N VAL A 125 -7.26 -3.02 -8.84
CA VAL A 125 -8.25 -1.94 -8.69
C VAL A 125 -8.45 -1.56 -7.22
N THR A 126 -8.46 -2.54 -6.33
CA THR A 126 -8.63 -2.32 -4.88
C THR A 126 -7.42 -1.62 -4.25
N LEU A 127 -6.21 -1.93 -4.70
CA LEU A 127 -4.97 -1.34 -4.17
C LEU A 127 -4.67 0.06 -4.73
N ASN A 128 -5.20 0.44 -5.89
CA ASN A 128 -4.98 1.77 -6.47
C ASN A 128 -5.30 2.93 -5.52
N PRO A 129 -6.42 2.96 -4.78
CA PRO A 129 -6.69 4.00 -3.81
C PRO A 129 -5.66 4.08 -2.69
N ALA A 130 -5.11 2.94 -2.24
CA ALA A 130 -4.05 2.91 -1.24
C ALA A 130 -2.76 3.56 -1.75
N MET A 131 -2.36 3.25 -2.98
CA MET A 131 -1.19 3.84 -3.61
C MET A 131 -1.34 5.36 -3.79
N ASN A 132 -2.52 5.82 -4.18
CA ASN A 132 -2.80 7.25 -4.29
C ASN A 132 -2.77 7.96 -2.94
N ALA A 133 -3.32 7.34 -1.89
CA ALA A 133 -3.26 7.87 -0.54
C ALA A 133 -1.82 7.97 -0.03
N ILE A 134 -0.98 6.96 -0.30
CA ILE A 134 0.44 6.95 0.06
C ILE A 134 1.19 8.10 -0.62
N LYS A 135 0.99 8.30 -1.93
CA LYS A 135 1.61 9.40 -2.67
C LYS A 135 1.21 10.77 -2.12
N GLY A 136 -0.06 10.94 -1.74
CA GLY A 136 -0.55 12.17 -1.13
C GLY A 136 0.09 12.45 0.23
N ILE A 137 0.31 11.43 1.04
CA ILE A 137 0.96 11.53 2.36
C ILE A 137 2.45 11.81 2.21
N GLN A 138 3.15 11.13 1.30
CA GLN A 138 4.57 11.35 1.02
C GLN A 138 4.84 12.81 0.69
N GLY A 139 4.03 13.43 -0.18
CA GLY A 139 4.14 14.85 -0.50
C GLY A 139 3.97 15.79 0.70
N GLY A 140 3.14 15.42 1.69
CA GLY A 140 2.92 16.20 2.91
C GLY A 140 3.94 15.95 4.02
N LEU A 141 4.51 14.75 4.11
CA LEU A 141 5.41 14.34 5.19
C LEU A 141 6.91 14.46 4.83
N SER A 142 7.28 14.50 3.56
CA SER A 142 8.67 14.51 3.09
C SER A 142 9.49 15.66 3.67
N SER A 143 8.87 16.82 3.90
CA SER A 143 9.52 17.97 4.52
C SER A 143 9.62 17.90 6.05
N MET A 144 8.78 17.12 6.71
CA MET A 144 8.68 17.06 8.17
C MET A 144 9.23 15.77 8.79
N MET A 145 9.17 14.64 8.08
CA MET A 145 9.63 13.33 8.53
C MET A 145 10.20 12.51 7.37
N PRO A 146 11.47 12.74 6.96
CA PRO A 146 12.10 12.02 5.85
C PRO A 146 12.10 10.49 6.02
N GLN A 147 12.11 10.00 7.25
CA GLN A 147 12.07 8.57 7.56
C GLN A 147 10.73 7.89 7.24
N ALA A 148 9.63 8.64 7.19
CA ALA A 148 8.32 8.11 6.84
C ALA A 148 8.22 7.80 5.34
N ASP A 149 8.90 8.55 4.46
CA ASP A 149 8.94 8.33 3.02
C ASP A 149 9.45 6.93 2.66
N GLN A 150 10.50 6.46 3.31
CA GLN A 150 11.08 5.13 3.08
C GLN A 150 10.10 4.00 3.47
N SER A 151 9.24 4.25 4.46
CA SER A 151 8.27 3.26 4.93
C SER A 151 7.10 3.08 3.97
N PHE A 152 6.68 4.15 3.29
CA PHE A 152 5.57 4.10 2.33
C PHE A 152 5.99 3.59 0.95
N GLY A 153 7.26 3.77 0.55
CA GLY A 153 7.80 3.24 -0.69
C GLY A 153 7.69 1.72 -0.82
N GLN A 154 7.71 1.00 0.30
CA GLN A 154 7.62 -0.47 0.33
C GLN A 154 6.26 -1.05 -0.09
N ILE A 155 5.20 -0.24 -0.18
CA ILE A 155 3.88 -0.70 -0.66
C ILE A 155 3.77 -0.54 -2.18
N SER A 156 4.54 0.38 -2.79
CA SER A 156 4.50 0.66 -4.22
C SER A 156 5.15 -0.44 -5.06
N ASP A 157 6.04 -1.25 -4.50
CA ASP A 157 6.76 -2.36 -5.13
C ASP A 157 6.00 -3.68 -4.96
#